data_9c0412b519fc403f70a5425ed7c0febc
#
_entry.id   9c0412b519fc403f70a5425ed7c0febc
#
_cell.length_a   1.000
_cell.length_b   1.000
_cell.length_c   1.000
_cell.angle_alpha   90.00
_cell.angle_beta   90.00
_cell.angle_gamma   90.00
#
_symmetry.space_group_name_H-M   'P 1'
#
loop_
_entity.id
_entity.type
_entity.pdbx_description
1 polymer ?
#
loop_
_entity_poly.entity_id
_entity_poly.type
_entity_poly.pdbx_seq_one_letter_code
_entity_poly.pdbx_strand_id
1 'polypeptide(L)'
;LTSFSSFFPKIFLGGILFFLKRWPPFKAIKGNFNSLVLQSVPEEWENYEIILGEEININKWKLSKIIKRGYKVLLRNPLAFKKKNQNIKLNFEVFHGIGNLDKAINLLDDSEREDFRSFTLLKSSYNRQNMFICRSTKLMDSYFRSIFPWLERCEKIFGFDLHGYGKTRIYGFLAERYMAYWFNKYSKPFTWPIFFFDTSKNW
;
A
#
# COMPACT_ATOMS: atom_id res chain seq x y z
N LEU A 1 -23.03 -12.84 -6.55
CA LEU A 1 -22.13 -12.92 -5.39
C LEU A 1 -21.04 -14.00 -5.55
N THR A 2 -21.15 -14.92 -6.51
CA THR A 2 -20.24 -16.07 -6.69
C THR A 2 -19.08 -15.85 -7.66
N SER A 3 -19.01 -14.72 -8.36
CA SER A 3 -17.94 -14.47 -9.36
C SER A 3 -16.74 -13.64 -8.82
N PHE A 4 -16.86 -13.02 -7.66
CA PHE A 4 -15.82 -12.17 -7.09
C PHE A 4 -14.70 -12.94 -6.35
N SER A 5 -14.98 -14.16 -5.86
CA SER A 5 -13.99 -14.94 -5.10
C SER A 5 -12.90 -15.56 -5.96
N SER A 6 -13.10 -15.70 -7.29
CA SER A 6 -12.12 -16.33 -8.18
C SER A 6 -11.05 -15.37 -8.74
N PHE A 7 -11.27 -14.04 -8.62
CA PHE A 7 -10.36 -13.06 -9.20
C PHE A 7 -9.22 -12.64 -8.26
N PHE A 8 -9.47 -12.62 -6.97
CA PHE A 8 -8.49 -12.17 -5.97
C PHE A 8 -7.30 -13.10 -5.73
N PRO A 9 -7.42 -14.44 -5.69
CA PRO A 9 -6.28 -15.31 -5.36
C PRO A 9 -5.20 -15.35 -6.44
N LYS A 10 -5.57 -15.23 -7.73
CA LYS A 10 -4.60 -15.33 -8.84
C LYS A 10 -3.74 -14.08 -9.02
N ILE A 11 -4.29 -12.90 -8.75
CA ILE A 11 -3.53 -11.64 -8.80
C ILE A 11 -2.54 -11.55 -7.64
N PHE A 12 -2.88 -12.11 -6.50
CA PHE A 12 -2.05 -12.08 -5.29
C PHE A 12 -0.79 -12.95 -5.40
N LEU A 13 -0.88 -14.17 -5.91
CA LEU A 13 0.26 -15.09 -6.05
C LEU A 13 1.24 -14.67 -7.16
N GLY A 14 0.76 -14.18 -8.29
CA GLY A 14 1.62 -13.71 -9.38
C GLY A 14 2.38 -12.42 -9.06
N GLY A 15 1.83 -11.55 -8.21
CA GLY A 15 2.46 -10.30 -7.78
C GLY A 15 3.61 -10.50 -6.80
N ILE A 16 3.53 -11.48 -5.93
CA ILE A 16 4.55 -11.77 -4.90
C ILE A 16 5.85 -12.29 -5.54
N LEU A 17 5.77 -13.19 -6.50
CA LEU A 17 6.94 -13.78 -7.17
C LEU A 17 7.77 -12.78 -7.99
N PHE A 18 7.14 -11.75 -8.58
CA PHE A 18 7.86 -10.75 -9.37
C PHE A 18 8.55 -9.66 -8.52
N PHE A 19 8.07 -9.42 -7.29
CA PHE A 19 8.63 -8.44 -6.36
C PHE A 19 9.93 -8.88 -5.70
N LEU A 20 10.15 -10.18 -5.51
CA LEU A 20 11.28 -10.72 -4.77
C LEU A 20 12.64 -10.44 -5.41
N LYS A 21 12.70 -10.19 -6.71
CA LYS A 21 13.97 -9.93 -7.43
C LYS A 21 14.49 -8.48 -7.37
N ARG A 22 13.72 -7.51 -6.85
CA ARG A 22 14.04 -6.07 -7.09
C ARG A 22 13.98 -5.12 -5.89
N TRP A 23 13.61 -5.57 -4.67
CA TRP A 23 13.50 -4.68 -3.51
C TRP A 23 14.32 -5.17 -2.33
N PRO A 24 15.28 -4.37 -1.85
CA PRO A 24 15.86 -4.52 -0.53
C PRO A 24 15.19 -3.51 0.44
N PRO A 25 15.22 -3.71 1.73
CA PRO A 25 15.80 -4.79 2.50
C PRO A 25 14.76 -5.47 3.40
N PHE A 26 14.10 -6.47 2.87
CA PHE A 26 13.42 -7.36 3.78
C PHE A 26 14.49 -8.34 4.29
N LYS A 27 14.60 -8.55 5.59
CA LYS A 27 15.38 -9.64 6.10
C LYS A 27 14.71 -10.92 5.59
N ALA A 28 15.28 -11.52 4.53
CA ALA A 28 14.96 -12.89 4.20
C ALA A 28 15.36 -13.72 5.43
N ILE A 29 14.39 -14.30 6.09
CA ILE A 29 14.64 -15.16 7.23
C ILE A 29 15.15 -16.47 6.65
N LYS A 30 16.39 -16.81 6.99
CA LYS A 30 16.94 -18.15 6.77
C LYS A 30 16.25 -19.07 7.78
N GLY A 31 15.51 -20.06 7.31
CA GLY A 31 14.84 -20.98 8.21
C GLY A 31 13.76 -21.81 7.51
N ASN A 32 13.23 -22.75 8.24
CA ASN A 32 12.13 -23.58 7.78
C ASN A 32 10.86 -22.73 7.64
N PHE A 33 10.23 -22.71 6.45
CA PHE A 33 8.97 -22.02 6.20
C PHE A 33 7.90 -22.35 7.24
N ASN A 34 7.82 -23.59 7.67
CA ASN A 34 6.86 -24.05 8.67
C ASN A 34 6.99 -23.34 10.04
N SER A 35 8.19 -22.85 10.38
CA SER A 35 8.40 -22.09 11.63
C SER A 35 7.85 -20.65 11.55
N LEU A 36 7.52 -20.16 10.34
CA LEU A 36 6.95 -18.83 10.11
C LEU A 36 5.44 -18.84 9.96
N VAL A 37 4.87 -20.04 9.79
CA VAL A 37 3.42 -20.21 9.64
C VAL A 37 2.78 -20.18 11.02
N LEU A 38 1.82 -19.28 11.20
CA LEU A 38 1.01 -19.25 12.42
C LEU A 38 0.18 -20.53 12.52
N GLN A 39 0.36 -21.28 13.60
CA GLN A 39 -0.40 -22.51 13.85
C GLN A 39 -1.77 -22.23 14.50
N SER A 40 -1.90 -21.07 15.12
CA SER A 40 -3.13 -20.57 15.76
C SER A 40 -3.19 -19.06 15.67
N VAL A 41 -4.34 -18.48 15.95
CA VAL A 41 -4.49 -17.03 16.09
C VAL A 41 -3.70 -16.59 17.33
N PRO A 42 -2.77 -15.62 17.20
CA PRO A 42 -2.07 -15.09 18.36
C PRO A 42 -3.02 -14.46 19.38
N GLU A 43 -2.77 -14.68 20.66
CA GLU A 43 -3.60 -14.11 21.75
C GLU A 43 -3.61 -12.58 21.72
N GLU A 44 -2.50 -11.96 21.30
CA GLU A 44 -2.39 -10.50 21.18
C GLU A 44 -3.40 -9.90 20.21
N TRP A 45 -3.93 -10.71 19.27
CA TRP A 45 -4.92 -10.25 18.29
C TRP A 45 -6.35 -10.20 18.85
N GLU A 46 -6.62 -10.86 19.98
CA GLU A 46 -7.98 -11.03 20.49
C GLU A 46 -8.67 -9.70 20.81
N ASN A 47 -7.91 -8.71 21.23
CA ASN A 47 -8.42 -7.39 21.61
C ASN A 47 -8.54 -6.41 20.44
N TYR A 48 -8.25 -6.85 19.19
CA TYR A 48 -8.25 -5.98 18.01
C TYR A 48 -9.20 -6.49 16.93
N GLU A 49 -9.97 -5.57 16.36
CA GLU A 49 -10.86 -5.87 15.23
C GLU A 49 -10.09 -5.96 13.90
N ILE A 50 -8.94 -5.31 13.83
CA ILE A 50 -8.13 -5.21 12.61
C ILE A 50 -6.65 -5.38 12.91
N ILE A 51 -5.99 -6.23 12.15
CA ILE A 51 -4.54 -6.42 12.16
C ILE A 51 -4.01 -5.99 10.81
N LEU A 52 -3.05 -5.05 10.79
CA LEU A 52 -2.35 -4.58 9.61
C LEU A 52 -0.92 -5.11 9.60
N GLY A 53 -0.35 -5.22 8.41
CA GLY A 53 1.10 -5.42 8.30
C GLY A 53 1.87 -4.23 8.88
N GLU A 54 3.10 -4.44 9.31
CA GLU A 54 3.96 -3.38 9.85
C GLU A 54 4.14 -2.21 8.86
N GLU A 55 4.29 -1.01 9.41
CA GLU A 55 4.51 0.18 8.62
C GLU A 55 5.90 0.19 7.98
N ILE A 56 5.97 0.68 6.77
CA ILE A 56 7.24 1.00 6.13
C ILE A 56 7.51 2.49 6.18
N ASN A 57 8.74 2.83 6.51
CA ASN A 57 9.23 4.19 6.42
C ASN A 57 9.74 4.48 5.00
N ILE A 58 9.21 5.52 4.37
CA ILE A 58 9.49 5.90 2.97
C ILE A 58 10.40 7.12 2.84
N ASN A 59 10.90 7.69 3.94
CA ASN A 59 11.73 8.90 3.93
C ASN A 59 13.24 8.64 3.74
N LYS A 60 13.63 7.42 3.38
CA LYS A 60 15.05 7.02 3.20
C LYS A 60 15.39 6.88 1.71
N TRP A 61 15.33 7.98 0.97
CA TRP A 61 15.70 7.99 -0.44
C TRP A 61 17.23 7.99 -0.62
N LYS A 62 17.75 7.01 -1.37
CA LYS A 62 19.15 7.04 -1.85
C LYS A 62 19.25 7.93 -3.08
N LEU A 63 20.31 8.72 -3.20
CA LEU A 63 20.52 9.63 -4.32
C LEU A 63 20.41 8.93 -5.70
N SER A 64 20.97 7.73 -5.82
CA SER A 64 20.84 6.92 -7.03
C SER A 64 19.39 6.59 -7.43
N LYS A 65 18.51 6.38 -6.45
CA LYS A 65 17.06 6.17 -6.69
C LYS A 65 16.37 7.46 -7.11
N ILE A 66 16.76 8.59 -6.51
CA ILE A 66 16.22 9.91 -6.86
C ILE A 66 16.53 10.21 -8.32
N ILE A 67 17.78 10.08 -8.73
CA ILE A 67 18.22 10.32 -10.11
C ILE A 67 17.50 9.36 -11.07
N LYS A 68 17.46 8.05 -10.75
CA LYS A 68 16.89 7.04 -11.65
C LYS A 68 15.38 7.13 -11.83
N ARG A 69 14.63 7.46 -10.79
CA ARG A 69 13.16 7.39 -10.77
C ARG A 69 12.47 8.70 -10.46
N GLY A 70 13.10 9.54 -9.65
CA GLY A 70 12.56 10.79 -9.17
C GLY A 70 12.98 12.02 -9.96
N TYR A 71 13.74 11.86 -11.06
CA TYR A 71 14.30 13.01 -11.80
C TYR A 71 13.22 13.98 -12.27
N LYS A 72 12.06 13.50 -12.72
CA LYS A 72 10.95 14.37 -13.15
C LYS A 72 10.39 15.21 -11.98
N VAL A 73 10.32 14.63 -10.79
CA VAL A 73 9.92 15.35 -9.58
C VAL A 73 11.01 16.32 -9.18
N LEU A 74 12.28 15.90 -9.24
CA LEU A 74 13.43 16.75 -8.90
C LEU A 74 13.50 18.00 -9.80
N LEU A 75 13.27 17.85 -11.11
CA LEU A 75 13.24 18.97 -12.04
C LEU A 75 12.11 19.96 -11.76
N ARG A 76 10.94 19.47 -11.29
CA ARG A 76 9.81 20.35 -10.95
C ARG A 76 9.97 21.00 -9.58
N ASN A 77 10.53 20.26 -8.62
CA ASN A 77 10.74 20.74 -7.26
C ASN A 77 12.06 20.18 -6.71
N PRO A 78 13.18 20.90 -6.85
CA PRO A 78 14.49 20.48 -6.36
C PRO A 78 14.53 20.17 -4.85
N LEU A 79 13.62 20.80 -4.08
CA LEU A 79 13.57 20.65 -2.63
C LEU A 79 12.69 19.48 -2.17
N ALA A 80 11.96 18.80 -3.09
CA ALA A 80 11.04 17.72 -2.74
C ALA A 80 11.73 16.58 -1.95
N PHE A 81 12.99 16.30 -2.26
CA PHE A 81 13.74 15.20 -1.63
C PHE A 81 14.47 15.60 -0.34
N LYS A 82 14.33 16.83 0.13
CA LYS A 82 14.77 17.16 1.50
C LYS A 82 14.03 16.29 2.50
N LYS A 83 14.72 15.79 3.53
CA LYS A 83 14.17 14.82 4.50
C LYS A 83 12.80 15.24 5.06
N LYS A 84 12.62 16.52 5.36
CA LYS A 84 11.37 17.08 5.89
C LYS A 84 10.19 17.05 4.91
N ASN A 85 10.44 16.94 3.61
CA ASN A 85 9.44 16.96 2.54
C ASN A 85 9.12 15.54 2.03
N GLN A 86 9.81 14.51 2.53
CA GLN A 86 9.62 13.13 2.11
C GLN A 86 8.41 12.54 2.80
N ASN A 87 7.32 12.40 2.06
CA ASN A 87 6.02 11.94 2.53
C ASN A 87 5.40 10.90 1.57
N ILE A 88 4.22 10.42 1.91
CA ILE A 88 3.48 9.43 1.11
C ILE A 88 3.18 9.98 -0.29
N LYS A 89 2.80 11.25 -0.41
CA LYS A 89 2.52 11.88 -1.70
C LYS A 89 3.74 11.88 -2.61
N LEU A 90 4.89 12.33 -2.13
CA LEU A 90 6.13 12.30 -2.90
C LEU A 90 6.48 10.88 -3.36
N ASN A 91 6.35 9.91 -2.44
CA ASN A 91 6.59 8.51 -2.78
C ASN A 91 5.67 8.04 -3.91
N PHE A 92 4.38 8.35 -3.84
CA PHE A 92 3.42 7.99 -4.87
C PHE A 92 3.77 8.63 -6.22
N GLU A 93 4.05 9.92 -6.26
CA GLU A 93 4.35 10.66 -7.48
C GLU A 93 5.59 10.12 -8.21
N VAL A 94 6.62 9.75 -7.46
CA VAL A 94 7.85 9.16 -8.04
C VAL A 94 7.59 7.82 -8.72
N PHE A 95 6.70 7.00 -8.18
CA PHE A 95 6.47 5.64 -8.70
C PHE A 95 5.27 5.53 -9.63
N HIS A 96 4.24 6.36 -9.45
CA HIS A 96 2.94 6.19 -10.10
C HIS A 96 2.50 7.40 -10.93
N GLY A 97 3.35 8.43 -11.02
CA GLY A 97 3.13 9.62 -11.84
C GLY A 97 2.69 10.84 -11.04
N ILE A 98 3.28 11.97 -11.44
CA ILE A 98 3.06 13.26 -10.80
C ILE A 98 1.61 13.71 -10.99
N GLY A 99 0.96 14.11 -9.90
CA GLY A 99 -0.42 14.61 -9.87
C GLY A 99 -1.49 13.52 -9.89
N ASN A 100 -1.13 12.24 -10.09
CA ASN A 100 -2.14 11.16 -10.12
C ASN A 100 -2.78 10.93 -8.75
N LEU A 101 -2.02 11.09 -7.67
CA LEU A 101 -2.60 10.99 -6.33
C LEU A 101 -3.59 12.12 -6.06
N ASP A 102 -3.27 13.36 -6.44
CA ASP A 102 -4.18 14.49 -6.26
C ASP A 102 -5.46 14.32 -7.07
N LYS A 103 -5.36 13.83 -8.32
CA LYS A 103 -6.54 13.49 -9.13
C LYS A 103 -7.43 12.47 -8.42
N ALA A 104 -6.82 11.41 -7.88
CA ALA A 104 -7.56 10.38 -7.15
C ALA A 104 -8.19 10.91 -5.86
N ILE A 105 -7.45 11.72 -5.08
CA ILE A 105 -7.97 12.35 -3.85
C ILE A 105 -9.18 13.24 -4.16
N ASN A 106 -9.16 13.99 -5.26
CA ASN A 106 -10.27 14.86 -5.64
C ASN A 106 -11.56 14.10 -5.99
N LEU A 107 -11.48 12.79 -6.22
CA LEU A 107 -12.62 11.91 -6.45
C LEU A 107 -13.18 11.28 -5.16
N LEU A 108 -12.56 11.52 -4.01
CA LEU A 108 -13.12 11.11 -2.72
C LEU A 108 -14.31 11.97 -2.35
N ASP A 109 -15.17 11.42 -1.52
CA ASP A 109 -16.23 12.15 -0.87
C ASP A 109 -15.64 13.24 0.06
N ASP A 110 -16.35 14.34 0.23
CA ASP A 110 -15.84 15.52 0.95
C ASP A 110 -15.38 15.19 2.38
N SER A 111 -16.09 14.27 3.04
CA SER A 111 -15.77 13.79 4.40
C SER A 111 -14.41 13.09 4.53
N GLU A 112 -13.86 12.57 3.42
CA GLU A 112 -12.60 11.82 3.40
C GLU A 112 -11.47 12.58 2.72
N ARG A 113 -11.81 13.50 1.83
CA ARG A 113 -10.87 14.13 0.91
C ARG A 113 -9.74 14.87 1.62
N GLU A 114 -10.07 15.77 2.54
CA GLU A 114 -9.07 16.58 3.20
C GLU A 114 -8.27 15.83 4.25
N ASP A 115 -8.88 14.87 4.94
CA ASP A 115 -8.18 14.03 5.90
C ASP A 115 -7.18 13.09 5.19
N PHE A 116 -7.58 12.48 4.06
CA PHE A 116 -6.68 11.65 3.29
C PHE A 116 -5.57 12.46 2.62
N ARG A 117 -5.88 13.67 2.14
CA ARG A 117 -4.86 14.60 1.64
C ARG A 117 -3.82 14.92 2.72
N SER A 118 -4.29 15.29 3.91
CA SER A 118 -3.43 15.58 5.06
C SER A 118 -2.58 14.38 5.46
N PHE A 119 -3.17 13.18 5.52
CA PHE A 119 -2.44 11.95 5.77
C PHE A 119 -1.30 11.74 4.78
N THR A 120 -1.54 11.92 3.48
CA THR A 120 -0.52 11.70 2.46
C THR A 120 0.59 12.75 2.47
N LEU A 121 0.31 13.97 2.93
CA LEU A 121 1.27 15.06 3.03
C LEU A 121 2.09 15.03 4.32
N LEU A 122 1.49 14.59 5.43
CA LEU A 122 2.13 14.68 6.76
C LEU A 122 2.86 13.38 7.15
N LYS A 123 2.40 12.22 6.66
CA LYS A 123 3.00 10.93 7.04
C LYS A 123 4.13 10.52 6.09
N SER A 124 5.18 9.96 6.70
CA SER A 124 6.33 9.36 6.00
C SER A 124 6.42 7.85 6.18
N SER A 125 5.39 7.24 6.73
CA SER A 125 5.20 5.79 6.87
C SER A 125 3.75 5.41 6.66
N TYR A 126 3.51 4.18 6.26
CA TYR A 126 2.17 3.59 6.13
C TYR A 126 2.26 2.06 6.07
N ASN A 127 1.14 1.39 6.39
CA ASN A 127 0.98 -0.05 6.22
C ASN A 127 0.78 -0.37 4.74
N ARG A 128 1.62 -1.21 4.18
CA ARG A 128 1.62 -1.49 2.74
C ARG A 128 1.04 -2.86 2.40
N GLN A 129 0.89 -3.12 1.09
CA GLN A 129 0.60 -4.40 0.46
C GLN A 129 -0.87 -4.83 0.47
N ASN A 130 -1.80 -3.98 0.87
CA ASN A 130 -3.23 -4.33 0.97
C ASN A 130 -3.47 -5.62 1.76
N MET A 131 -2.61 -5.88 2.77
CA MET A 131 -2.76 -7.06 3.63
C MET A 131 -3.29 -6.63 4.98
N PHE A 132 -4.43 -7.21 5.34
CA PHE A 132 -5.03 -7.03 6.65
C PHE A 132 -5.86 -8.26 7.01
N ILE A 133 -6.09 -8.43 8.30
CA ILE A 133 -7.03 -9.40 8.85
C ILE A 133 -8.06 -8.61 9.63
N CYS A 134 -9.32 -8.68 9.23
CA CYS A 134 -10.43 -8.01 9.89
C CYS A 134 -11.37 -9.04 10.51
N ARG A 135 -11.64 -8.90 11.81
CA ARG A 135 -12.52 -9.78 12.58
C ARG A 135 -13.95 -9.23 12.67
N SER A 136 -14.16 -7.96 12.34
CA SER A 136 -15.44 -7.28 12.37
C SER A 136 -16.04 -7.19 10.97
N THR A 137 -17.13 -7.90 10.70
CA THR A 137 -17.86 -7.80 9.43
C THR A 137 -18.37 -6.38 9.20
N LYS A 138 -18.85 -5.71 10.25
CA LYS A 138 -19.32 -4.33 10.17
C LYS A 138 -18.20 -3.37 9.73
N LEU A 139 -17.01 -3.51 10.32
CA LEU A 139 -15.84 -2.68 9.93
C LEU A 139 -15.43 -2.96 8.49
N MET A 140 -15.41 -4.24 8.09
CA MET A 140 -15.09 -4.67 6.72
C MET A 140 -16.08 -4.09 5.71
N ASP A 141 -17.37 -4.21 5.95
CA ASP A 141 -18.42 -3.69 5.07
C ASP A 141 -18.31 -2.16 4.92
N SER A 142 -18.05 -1.46 6.04
CA SER A 142 -17.86 -0.01 6.02
C SER A 142 -16.65 0.39 5.18
N TYR A 143 -15.54 -0.33 5.31
CA TYR A 143 -14.34 -0.11 4.50
C TYR A 143 -14.63 -0.34 3.00
N PHE A 144 -15.29 -1.43 2.65
CA PHE A 144 -15.59 -1.76 1.27
C PHE A 144 -16.56 -0.76 0.63
N ARG A 145 -17.56 -0.29 1.39
CA ARG A 145 -18.48 0.77 0.93
C ARG A 145 -17.78 2.12 0.70
N SER A 146 -16.66 2.35 1.38
CA SER A 146 -15.86 3.56 1.20
C SER A 146 -14.88 3.42 0.02
N ILE A 147 -14.13 2.33 -0.06
CA ILE A 147 -13.02 2.21 -1.03
C ILE A 147 -13.50 1.88 -2.45
N PHE A 148 -14.45 0.96 -2.63
CA PHE A 148 -14.81 0.51 -3.98
C PHE A 148 -15.49 1.58 -4.84
N PRO A 149 -16.45 2.38 -4.34
CA PRO A 149 -17.01 3.47 -5.14
C PRO A 149 -15.97 4.52 -5.52
N TRP A 150 -14.99 4.78 -4.65
CA TRP A 150 -13.89 5.66 -4.98
C TRP A 150 -12.98 5.09 -6.07
N LEU A 151 -12.59 3.82 -5.98
CA LEU A 151 -11.76 3.18 -7.01
C LEU A 151 -12.48 3.12 -8.36
N GLU A 152 -13.80 2.91 -8.37
CA GLU A 152 -14.63 2.98 -9.58
C GLU A 152 -14.58 4.38 -10.21
N ARG A 153 -14.69 5.43 -9.42
CA ARG A 153 -14.52 6.81 -9.91
C ARG A 153 -13.11 7.05 -10.46
N CYS A 154 -12.09 6.49 -9.82
CA CYS A 154 -10.70 6.56 -10.31
C CYS A 154 -10.55 5.83 -11.66
N GLU A 155 -11.20 4.67 -11.83
CA GLU A 155 -11.19 3.91 -13.08
C GLU A 155 -11.75 4.72 -14.26
N LYS A 156 -12.83 5.45 -14.05
CA LYS A 156 -13.43 6.32 -15.08
C LYS A 156 -12.45 7.43 -15.54
N ILE A 157 -11.50 7.84 -14.69
CA ILE A 157 -10.52 8.89 -15.00
C ILE A 157 -9.22 8.33 -15.55
N PHE A 158 -8.71 7.23 -15.00
CA PHE A 158 -7.41 6.68 -15.39
C PHE A 158 -7.50 5.61 -16.47
N GLY A 159 -8.62 4.87 -16.55
CA GLY A 159 -8.83 3.74 -17.46
C GLY A 159 -7.86 2.59 -17.19
N PHE A 160 -7.79 1.64 -18.11
CA PHE A 160 -6.90 0.47 -18.04
C PHE A 160 -5.76 0.49 -19.05
N ASP A 161 -5.81 1.39 -20.05
CA ASP A 161 -4.73 1.55 -21.02
C ASP A 161 -3.55 2.34 -20.42
N LEU A 162 -2.91 1.74 -19.44
CA LEU A 162 -1.83 2.34 -18.67
C LEU A 162 -0.53 1.58 -18.91
N HIS A 163 0.51 2.28 -19.33
CA HIS A 163 1.80 1.68 -19.62
C HIS A 163 2.81 1.88 -18.50
N GLY A 164 3.55 0.81 -18.21
CA GLY A 164 4.60 0.76 -17.19
C GLY A 164 4.08 0.35 -15.81
N TYR A 165 4.88 -0.46 -15.14
CA TYR A 165 4.54 -1.15 -13.88
C TYR A 165 3.83 -0.29 -12.83
N GLY A 166 4.29 0.93 -12.61
CA GLY A 166 3.72 1.82 -11.58
C GLY A 166 2.36 2.37 -11.94
N LYS A 167 2.02 2.44 -13.24
CA LYS A 167 0.72 2.96 -13.72
C LYS A 167 -0.28 1.83 -13.90
N THR A 168 0.09 0.72 -14.52
CA THR A 168 -0.80 -0.45 -14.74
C THR A 168 -1.39 -1.01 -13.45
N ARG A 169 -0.76 -0.75 -12.31
CA ARG A 169 -1.21 -1.18 -10.98
C ARG A 169 -1.66 -0.01 -10.09
N ILE A 170 -2.02 1.13 -10.68
CA ILE A 170 -2.29 2.36 -9.93
C ILE A 170 -3.41 2.17 -8.90
N TYR A 171 -4.45 1.43 -9.23
CA TYR A 171 -5.58 1.14 -8.33
C TYR A 171 -5.15 0.38 -7.07
N GLY A 172 -4.30 -0.63 -7.23
CA GLY A 172 -3.73 -1.36 -6.10
C GLY A 172 -2.86 -0.48 -5.19
N PHE A 173 -2.13 0.47 -5.79
CA PHE A 173 -1.31 1.41 -5.03
C PHE A 173 -2.14 2.52 -4.37
N LEU A 174 -3.22 2.95 -4.98
CA LEU A 174 -4.19 3.86 -4.36
C LEU A 174 -4.88 3.18 -3.18
N ALA A 175 -5.37 1.95 -3.39
CA ALA A 175 -6.00 1.15 -2.34
C ALA A 175 -5.07 0.94 -1.13
N GLU A 176 -3.79 0.66 -1.37
CA GLU A 176 -2.79 0.46 -0.32
C GLU A 176 -2.63 1.69 0.60
N ARG A 177 -2.62 2.90 0.05
CA ARG A 177 -2.53 4.14 0.84
C ARG A 177 -3.84 4.44 1.55
N TYR A 178 -4.96 4.22 0.87
CA TYR A 178 -6.27 4.45 1.44
C TYR A 178 -6.59 3.48 2.58
N MET A 179 -6.24 2.21 2.43
CA MET A 179 -6.37 1.18 3.48
C MET A 179 -5.66 1.62 4.76
N ALA A 180 -4.38 2.00 4.66
CA ALA A 180 -3.61 2.45 5.80
C ALA A 180 -4.23 3.68 6.47
N TYR A 181 -4.69 4.65 5.69
CA TYR A 181 -5.40 5.82 6.19
C TYR A 181 -6.71 5.44 6.89
N TRP A 182 -7.57 4.70 6.19
CA TRP A 182 -8.94 4.44 6.61
C TRP A 182 -8.99 3.63 7.92
N PHE A 183 -8.24 2.55 8.01
CA PHE A 183 -8.22 1.75 9.24
C PHE A 183 -7.61 2.50 10.43
N ASN A 184 -6.60 3.35 10.20
CA ASN A 184 -6.06 4.18 11.28
C ASN A 184 -7.02 5.29 11.73
N LYS A 185 -7.93 5.76 10.86
CA LYS A 185 -8.95 6.75 11.20
C LYS A 185 -10.13 6.13 11.95
N TYR A 186 -10.61 4.97 11.51
CA TYR A 186 -11.88 4.40 11.95
C TYR A 186 -11.74 3.22 12.94
N SER A 187 -10.52 2.82 13.25
CA SER A 187 -10.26 1.73 14.19
C SER A 187 -8.95 1.95 14.93
N LYS A 188 -8.62 0.98 15.80
CA LYS A 188 -7.30 0.89 16.45
C LYS A 188 -6.60 -0.36 15.93
N PRO A 189 -5.87 -0.28 14.81
CA PRO A 189 -5.23 -1.44 14.23
C PRO A 189 -4.08 -1.93 15.12
N PHE A 190 -3.95 -3.24 15.23
CA PHE A 190 -2.72 -3.87 15.70
C PHE A 190 -1.80 -4.10 14.50
N THR A 191 -0.49 -3.90 14.67
CA THR A 191 0.48 -4.13 13.59
C THR A 191 1.23 -5.41 13.81
N TRP A 192 1.32 -6.24 12.76
CA TRP A 192 2.01 -7.52 12.79
C TRP A 192 3.16 -7.55 11.78
N PRO A 193 4.30 -8.15 12.12
CA PRO A 193 5.44 -8.27 11.21
C PRO A 193 5.08 -8.99 9.91
N ILE A 194 5.60 -8.49 8.78
CA ILE A 194 5.46 -9.14 7.49
C ILE A 194 6.76 -9.85 7.15
N PHE A 195 6.69 -11.14 6.93
CA PHE A 195 7.81 -11.96 6.52
C PHE A 195 7.75 -12.26 5.03
N PHE A 196 8.88 -12.13 4.35
CA PHE A 196 9.05 -12.50 2.96
C PHE A 196 9.92 -13.76 2.89
N PHE A 197 9.36 -14.80 2.32
CA PHE A 197 10.07 -16.06 2.11
C PHE A 197 10.36 -16.26 0.63
N ASP A 198 11.63 -16.44 0.27
CA ASP A 198 12.05 -16.70 -1.11
C ASP A 198 12.08 -18.21 -1.36
N THR A 199 11.03 -18.73 -1.96
CA THR A 199 10.91 -20.15 -2.30
C THR A 199 11.85 -20.61 -3.43
N SER A 200 12.49 -19.68 -4.14
CA SER A 200 13.43 -19.99 -5.22
C SER A 200 14.84 -20.34 -4.73
N LYS A 201 15.09 -20.13 -3.45
CA LYS A 201 16.37 -20.44 -2.80
C LYS A 201 16.17 -21.63 -1.90
N ASN A 202 16.83 -22.74 -2.24
CA ASN A 202 17.02 -23.84 -1.30
C ASN A 202 17.95 -23.32 -0.19
N TRP A 203 17.44 -23.17 1.02
CA TRP A 203 18.17 -22.77 2.20
C TRP A 203 18.67 -23.99 2.98
#